data_6bcd3c58d52ac006d2eb53d43d0602c2
#
_entry.id   6bcd3c58d52ac006d2eb53d43d0602c2
#
_cell.length_a   1.000
_cell.length_b   1.000
_cell.length_c   1.000
_cell.angle_alpha   90.00
_cell.angle_beta   90.00
_cell.angle_gamma   90.00
#
_symmetry.space_group_name_H-M   'P 1'
#
loop_
_entity.id
_entity.type
_entity.pdbx_description
1 polymer ?
#
loop_
_entity_poly.entity_id
_entity_poly.type
_entity_poly.pdbx_seq_one_letter_code
_entity_poly.pdbx_strand_id
1 'polypeptide(L)'
;LPASSAASDVYKRQAITGLLLAFFMAFHLFGNLFLFVGEDAFNAYVEKLHQLGFLIRIAEFFLVLFVGSHAYSGTLLWIKNRKAKKVVSSYSKVNTSSAARSAAFTGSIVFIFLATHWSTFWYKFNFDLQGMSYYYVVTESSVGFGSPAVSIFYIIAIALLGYHLKHGITSAGQTLGIVGTKYEKIYNNLSAIFWFWIPLGFISIPVWFGFLVRVI
;
A
#
# COMPACT_ATOMS: atom_id res chain seq x y z
N LEU A 1 2.03 -2.97 33.54
CA LEU A 1 1.71 -1.55 33.61
C LEU A 1 0.73 -1.22 32.53
N PRO A 2 -0.41 -0.56 32.79
CA PRO A 2 -1.30 -0.11 31.74
C PRO A 2 -0.52 0.80 30.78
N ALA A 3 -0.65 0.55 29.48
CA ALA A 3 -0.09 1.45 28.47
C ALA A 3 -0.60 2.86 28.76
N SER A 4 0.29 3.86 28.82
CA SER A 4 -0.14 5.24 28.99
C SER A 4 -1.15 5.58 27.87
N SER A 5 -2.15 6.42 28.15
CA SER A 5 -3.16 6.84 27.16
C SER A 5 -2.51 7.27 25.82
N ALA A 6 -1.41 7.99 25.90
CA ALA A 6 -0.61 8.42 24.74
C ALA A 6 -0.02 7.25 23.90
N ALA A 7 0.32 6.11 24.52
CA ALA A 7 0.77 4.93 23.78
C ALA A 7 -0.41 4.27 23.05
N SER A 8 -1.56 4.13 23.71
CA SER A 8 -2.81 3.63 23.11
C SER A 8 -3.21 4.44 21.89
N ASP A 9 -3.10 5.77 21.94
CA ASP A 9 -3.48 6.67 20.84
C ASP A 9 -2.59 6.52 19.61
N VAL A 10 -1.29 6.24 19.77
CA VAL A 10 -0.38 5.97 18.65
C VAL A 10 -0.76 4.67 17.95
N TYR A 11 -1.09 3.59 18.69
CA TYR A 11 -1.55 2.32 18.09
C TYR A 11 -2.87 2.49 17.34
N LYS A 12 -3.85 3.21 17.91
CA LYS A 12 -5.13 3.50 17.26
C LYS A 12 -4.93 4.31 15.97
N ARG A 13 -4.11 5.36 16.02
CA ARG A 13 -3.79 6.16 14.84
C ARG A 13 -3.15 5.32 13.73
N GLN A 14 -2.19 4.45 14.08
CA GLN A 14 -1.56 3.52 13.15
C GLN A 14 -2.57 2.57 12.52
N ALA A 15 -3.49 2.01 13.30
CA ALA A 15 -4.52 1.11 12.84
C ALA A 15 -5.50 1.81 11.88
N ILE A 16 -6.02 2.98 12.26
CA ILE A 16 -6.99 3.73 11.46
C ILE A 16 -6.38 4.19 10.13
N THR A 17 -5.19 4.81 10.18
CA THR A 17 -4.53 5.28 8.95
C THR A 17 -4.15 4.11 8.03
N GLY A 18 -3.71 2.98 8.60
CA GLY A 18 -3.41 1.77 7.83
C GLY A 18 -4.64 1.18 7.14
N LEU A 19 -5.80 1.13 7.82
CA LEU A 19 -7.05 0.65 7.22
C LEU A 19 -7.57 1.60 6.13
N LEU A 20 -7.47 2.92 6.32
CA LEU A 20 -7.83 3.90 5.29
C LEU A 20 -6.96 3.75 4.03
N LEU A 21 -5.65 3.55 4.20
CA LEU A 21 -4.74 3.27 3.10
C LEU A 21 -5.05 1.93 2.41
N ALA A 22 -5.36 0.88 3.18
CA ALA A 22 -5.78 -0.40 2.60
C ALA A 22 -7.07 -0.25 1.79
N PHE A 23 -8.03 0.54 2.28
CA PHE A 23 -9.27 0.82 1.54
C PHE A 23 -9.01 1.60 0.25
N PHE A 24 -8.12 2.60 0.30
CA PHE A 24 -7.68 3.31 -0.91
C PHE A 24 -7.11 2.35 -1.95
N MET A 25 -6.35 1.31 -1.55
CA MET A 25 -5.78 0.33 -2.47
C MET A 25 -6.84 -0.41 -3.30
N ALA A 26 -8.04 -0.63 -2.74
CA ALA A 26 -9.14 -1.25 -3.49
C ALA A 26 -9.62 -0.34 -4.65
N PHE A 27 -9.83 0.95 -4.38
CA PHE A 27 -10.19 1.92 -5.43
C PHE A 27 -9.07 2.11 -6.44
N HIS A 28 -7.83 2.13 -5.96
CA HIS A 28 -6.67 2.27 -6.82
C HIS A 28 -6.53 1.07 -7.77
N LEU A 29 -6.72 -0.15 -7.27
CA LEU A 29 -6.76 -1.34 -8.12
C LEU A 29 -7.90 -1.26 -9.14
N PHE A 30 -9.12 -0.89 -8.70
CA PHE A 30 -10.25 -0.77 -9.61
C PHE A 30 -9.94 0.15 -10.80
N GLY A 31 -9.35 1.33 -10.56
CA GLY A 31 -8.93 2.23 -11.62
C GLY A 31 -7.83 1.65 -12.53
N ASN A 32 -6.88 0.91 -11.96
CA ASN A 32 -5.81 0.29 -12.74
C ASN A 32 -6.29 -0.92 -13.59
N LEU A 33 -7.42 -1.55 -13.25
CA LEU A 33 -7.97 -2.63 -14.07
C LEU A 33 -8.48 -2.13 -15.44
N PHE A 34 -8.74 -0.83 -15.62
CA PHE A 34 -9.04 -0.26 -16.93
C PHE A 34 -7.88 -0.40 -17.91
N LEU A 35 -6.64 -0.62 -17.45
CA LEU A 35 -5.51 -0.96 -18.33
C LEU A 35 -5.75 -2.22 -19.15
N PHE A 36 -6.45 -3.21 -18.60
CA PHE A 36 -6.80 -4.45 -19.34
C PHE A 36 -7.96 -4.27 -20.32
N VAL A 37 -8.77 -3.21 -20.14
CA VAL A 37 -9.85 -2.86 -21.08
C VAL A 37 -9.27 -2.19 -22.34
N GLY A 38 -8.18 -1.42 -22.18
CA GLY A 38 -7.46 -0.79 -23.28
C GLY A 38 -7.20 0.69 -23.08
N GLU A 39 -6.48 1.28 -24.04
CA GLU A 39 -5.98 2.64 -23.97
C GLU A 39 -7.09 3.69 -23.80
N ASP A 40 -8.14 3.64 -24.62
CA ASP A 40 -9.23 4.61 -24.58
C ASP A 40 -9.93 4.60 -23.22
N ALA A 41 -10.18 3.39 -22.67
CA ALA A 41 -10.86 3.24 -21.40
C ALA A 41 -10.02 3.78 -20.22
N PHE A 42 -8.72 3.48 -20.22
CA PHE A 42 -7.83 3.95 -19.17
C PHE A 42 -7.62 5.46 -19.22
N ASN A 43 -7.36 6.00 -20.40
CA ASN A 43 -7.19 7.44 -20.60
C ASN A 43 -8.45 8.20 -20.21
N ALA A 44 -9.63 7.75 -20.66
CA ALA A 44 -10.91 8.35 -20.27
C ALA A 44 -11.17 8.31 -18.76
N TYR A 45 -10.78 7.22 -18.08
CA TYR A 45 -10.86 7.12 -16.62
C TYR A 45 -9.97 8.17 -15.93
N VAL A 46 -8.70 8.32 -16.34
CA VAL A 46 -7.77 9.29 -15.76
C VAL A 46 -8.23 10.73 -16.04
N GLU A 47 -8.70 11.01 -17.25
CA GLU A 47 -9.25 12.33 -17.59
C GLU A 47 -10.47 12.71 -16.75
N LYS A 48 -11.39 11.76 -16.51
CA LYS A 48 -12.53 11.99 -15.62
C LYS A 48 -12.10 12.29 -14.19
N LEU A 49 -11.04 11.63 -13.69
CA LEU A 49 -10.48 11.98 -12.38
C LEU A 49 -9.92 13.41 -12.38
N HIS A 50 -9.21 13.82 -13.43
CA HIS A 50 -8.70 15.20 -13.53
C HIS A 50 -9.83 16.23 -13.64
N GLN A 51 -10.95 15.90 -14.30
CA GLN A 51 -12.12 16.76 -14.39
C GLN A 51 -12.80 17.00 -13.03
N LEU A 52 -12.57 16.15 -12.01
CA LEU A 52 -13.02 16.43 -10.64
C LEU A 52 -12.32 17.67 -10.03
N GLY A 53 -11.25 18.18 -10.67
CA GLY A 53 -10.59 19.43 -10.34
C GLY A 53 -10.18 19.50 -8.86
N PHE A 54 -10.78 20.45 -8.12
CA PHE A 54 -10.44 20.67 -6.72
C PHE A 54 -10.73 19.46 -5.81
N LEU A 55 -11.76 18.66 -6.11
CA LEU A 55 -12.11 17.49 -5.28
C LEU A 55 -11.00 16.43 -5.30
N ILE A 56 -10.40 16.17 -6.46
CA ILE A 56 -9.28 15.20 -6.52
C ILE A 56 -8.06 15.73 -5.75
N ARG A 57 -7.81 17.04 -5.77
CA ARG A 57 -6.70 17.66 -4.99
C ARG A 57 -6.91 17.52 -3.48
N ILE A 58 -8.16 17.65 -3.01
CA ILE A 58 -8.49 17.37 -1.60
C ILE A 58 -8.20 15.90 -1.26
N ALA A 59 -8.64 14.96 -2.11
CA ALA A 59 -8.40 13.53 -1.89
C ALA A 59 -6.90 13.20 -1.85
N GLU A 60 -6.11 13.75 -2.77
CA GLU A 60 -4.65 13.62 -2.81
C GLU A 60 -3.99 14.18 -1.55
N PHE A 61 -4.42 15.36 -1.08
CA PHE A 61 -3.93 15.96 0.16
C PHE A 61 -4.16 15.05 1.37
N PHE A 62 -5.37 14.49 1.52
CA PHE A 62 -5.67 13.57 2.61
C PHE A 62 -4.89 12.25 2.47
N LEU A 63 -4.67 11.76 1.26
CA LEU A 63 -3.87 10.56 1.02
C LEU A 63 -2.43 10.78 1.50
N VAL A 64 -1.81 11.91 1.16
CA VAL A 64 -0.46 12.27 1.64
C VAL A 64 -0.43 12.37 3.15
N LEU A 65 -1.44 13.00 3.75
CA LEU A 65 -1.55 13.13 5.21
C LEU A 65 -1.67 11.75 5.89
N PHE A 66 -2.45 10.82 5.33
CA PHE A 66 -2.58 9.47 5.86
C PHE A 66 -1.29 8.67 5.72
N VAL A 67 -0.62 8.73 4.58
CA VAL A 67 0.69 8.10 4.37
C VAL A 67 1.72 8.64 5.36
N GLY A 68 1.84 9.97 5.49
CA GLY A 68 2.77 10.60 6.42
C GLY A 68 2.47 10.25 7.89
N SER A 69 1.19 10.29 8.28
CA SER A 69 0.75 9.93 9.65
C SER A 69 0.99 8.45 9.96
N HIS A 70 0.75 7.56 8.98
CA HIS A 70 1.00 6.12 9.10
C HIS A 70 2.49 5.84 9.24
N ALA A 71 3.33 6.38 8.36
CA ALA A 71 4.78 6.21 8.40
C ALA A 71 5.39 6.76 9.70
N TYR A 72 4.97 7.94 10.13
CA TYR A 72 5.41 8.55 11.38
C TYR A 72 5.03 7.69 12.60
N SER A 73 3.76 7.26 12.68
CA SER A 73 3.28 6.43 13.78
C SER A 73 3.98 5.08 13.82
N GLY A 74 4.18 4.44 12.66
CA GLY A 74 4.89 3.17 12.53
C GLY A 74 6.34 3.27 12.99
N THR A 75 7.04 4.35 12.62
CA THR A 75 8.41 4.63 13.05
C THR A 75 8.49 4.83 14.56
N LEU A 76 7.57 5.60 15.14
CA LEU A 76 7.51 5.80 16.61
C LEU A 76 7.30 4.48 17.34
N LEU A 77 6.37 3.64 16.87
CA LEU A 77 6.12 2.32 17.46
C LEU A 77 7.32 1.40 17.33
N TRP A 78 7.99 1.39 16.18
CA TRP A 78 9.21 0.60 16.00
C TRP A 78 10.32 1.01 16.97
N ILE A 79 10.57 2.33 17.14
CA ILE A 79 11.59 2.85 18.08
C ILE A 79 11.24 2.45 19.51
N LYS A 80 9.98 2.66 19.94
CA LYS A 80 9.50 2.31 21.29
C LYS A 80 9.64 0.81 21.57
N ASN A 81 9.19 -0.03 20.64
CA ASN A 81 9.27 -1.49 20.78
C ASN A 81 10.70 -2.00 20.79
N ARG A 82 11.62 -1.38 20.04
CA ARG A 82 13.05 -1.73 20.04
C ARG A 82 13.71 -1.38 21.39
N LYS A 83 13.36 -0.24 21.97
CA LYS A 83 13.86 0.14 23.32
C LYS A 83 13.33 -0.81 24.40
N ALA A 84 12.05 -1.15 24.38
CA ALA A 84 11.45 -2.07 25.34
C ALA A 84 12.08 -3.47 25.29
N LYS A 85 12.41 -4.00 24.10
CA LYS A 85 13.09 -5.32 23.94
C LYS A 85 14.48 -5.37 24.57
N LYS A 86 15.22 -4.27 24.62
CA LYS A 86 16.54 -4.22 25.28
C LYS A 86 16.46 -4.44 26.78
N VAL A 87 15.32 -4.08 27.40
CA VAL A 87 15.10 -4.19 28.86
C VAL A 87 14.59 -5.58 29.25
N VAL A 88 13.95 -6.33 28.35
CA VAL A 88 13.26 -7.60 28.64
C VAL A 88 13.93 -8.80 27.94
N SER A 89 15.25 -8.79 27.75
CA SER A 89 15.94 -9.74 26.87
C SER A 89 15.86 -11.23 27.28
N SER A 90 15.42 -11.57 28.49
CA SER A 90 15.33 -12.98 28.96
C SER A 90 13.96 -13.67 28.75
N TYR A 91 12.89 -12.95 28.50
CA TYR A 91 11.53 -13.51 28.46
C TYR A 91 10.85 -13.45 27.09
N SER A 92 11.44 -12.88 26.05
CA SER A 92 10.73 -12.50 24.82
C SER A 92 10.84 -13.46 23.64
N LYS A 93 11.08 -14.77 23.86
CA LYS A 93 10.86 -15.79 22.80
C LYS A 93 9.38 -16.07 22.54
N VAL A 94 8.47 -15.39 23.24
CA VAL A 94 7.04 -15.63 23.19
C VAL A 94 6.38 -14.81 22.06
N ASN A 95 5.97 -15.53 21.01
CA ASN A 95 4.86 -15.20 20.08
C ASN A 95 4.87 -13.87 19.28
N THR A 96 5.99 -13.43 18.72
CA THR A 96 5.93 -12.45 17.63
C THR A 96 5.95 -13.18 16.27
N SER A 97 4.90 -12.99 15.44
CA SER A 97 4.87 -13.54 14.08
C SER A 97 6.06 -13.01 13.25
N SER A 98 6.48 -13.76 12.24
CA SER A 98 7.53 -13.30 11.31
C SER A 98 7.15 -11.98 10.64
N ALA A 99 5.86 -11.79 10.31
CA ALA A 99 5.33 -10.55 9.76
C ALA A 99 5.50 -9.37 10.73
N ALA A 100 5.26 -9.55 12.03
CA ALA A 100 5.48 -8.51 13.04
C ALA A 100 6.96 -8.14 13.20
N ARG A 101 7.87 -9.12 13.07
CA ARG A 101 9.32 -8.88 13.14
C ARG A 101 9.84 -8.10 11.96
N SER A 102 9.28 -8.30 10.78
CA SER A 102 9.70 -7.66 9.52
C SER A 102 8.91 -6.41 9.17
N ALA A 103 7.92 -6.00 9.98
CA ALA A 103 7.02 -4.88 9.66
C ALA A 103 7.75 -3.56 9.36
N ALA A 104 8.79 -3.22 10.12
CA ALA A 104 9.57 -2.01 9.85
C ALA A 104 10.37 -2.12 8.54
N PHE A 105 10.96 -3.29 8.26
CA PHE A 105 11.69 -3.53 7.02
C PHE A 105 10.77 -3.45 5.81
N THR A 106 9.67 -4.19 5.81
CA THR A 106 8.69 -4.16 4.70
C THR A 106 8.07 -2.78 4.54
N GLY A 107 7.75 -2.09 5.65
CA GLY A 107 7.24 -0.73 5.62
C GLY A 107 8.23 0.28 5.02
N SER A 108 9.53 0.13 5.28
CA SER A 108 10.56 0.98 4.66
C SER A 108 10.66 0.76 3.15
N ILE A 109 10.60 -0.49 2.69
CA ILE A 109 10.61 -0.80 1.25
C ILE A 109 9.34 -0.27 0.57
N VAL A 110 8.17 -0.46 1.20
CA VAL A 110 6.89 0.08 0.69
C VAL A 110 6.95 1.61 0.61
N PHE A 111 7.58 2.28 1.57
CA PHE A 111 7.72 3.74 1.54
C PHE A 111 8.63 4.21 0.39
N ILE A 112 9.76 3.53 0.15
CA ILE A 112 10.64 3.82 -1.00
C ILE A 112 9.90 3.56 -2.32
N PHE A 113 9.19 2.44 -2.41
CA PHE A 113 8.35 2.11 -3.56
C PHE A 113 7.29 3.20 -3.81
N LEU A 114 6.63 3.68 -2.76
CA LEU A 114 5.60 4.71 -2.88
C LEU A 114 6.18 6.04 -3.38
N ALA A 115 7.38 6.42 -2.91
CA ALA A 115 8.08 7.62 -3.40
C ALA A 115 8.43 7.50 -4.89
N THR A 116 8.94 6.34 -5.33
CA THR A 116 9.24 6.10 -6.76
C THR A 116 7.97 6.03 -7.59
N HIS A 117 6.93 5.35 -7.11
CA HIS A 117 5.62 5.27 -7.77
C HIS A 117 5.01 6.66 -7.99
N TRP A 118 5.05 7.50 -6.95
CA TRP A 118 4.54 8.86 -7.05
C TRP A 118 5.32 9.70 -8.05
N SER A 119 6.66 9.68 -7.99
CA SER A 119 7.50 10.44 -8.92
C SER A 119 7.38 9.95 -10.37
N THR A 120 7.16 8.64 -10.56
CA THR A 120 7.07 8.04 -11.89
C THR A 120 5.71 8.29 -12.54
N PHE A 121 4.60 8.06 -11.85
CA PHE A 121 3.28 8.14 -12.46
C PHE A 121 2.54 9.43 -12.10
N TRP A 122 2.35 9.72 -10.81
CA TRP A 122 1.58 10.91 -10.43
C TRP A 122 2.22 12.21 -10.95
N TYR A 123 3.55 12.36 -10.79
CA TYR A 123 4.25 13.54 -11.29
C TYR A 123 4.14 13.65 -12.83
N LYS A 124 4.38 12.57 -13.54
CA LYS A 124 4.26 12.57 -15.01
C LYS A 124 2.85 12.88 -15.49
N PHE A 125 1.84 12.29 -14.87
CA PHE A 125 0.44 12.52 -15.24
C PHE A 125 -0.01 13.97 -15.03
N ASN A 126 0.58 14.67 -14.06
CA ASN A 126 0.18 16.03 -13.73
C ASN A 126 1.07 17.12 -14.37
N PHE A 127 2.35 16.82 -14.66
CA PHE A 127 3.31 17.87 -15.02
C PHE A 127 4.24 17.54 -16.20
N ASP A 128 4.37 16.28 -16.59
CA ASP A 128 5.40 15.87 -17.56
C ASP A 128 4.91 14.82 -18.56
N LEU A 129 3.68 14.94 -19.02
CA LEU A 129 3.08 13.97 -19.96
C LEU A 129 3.71 14.06 -21.37
N GLN A 130 4.19 15.25 -21.77
CA GLN A 130 4.91 15.49 -23.04
C GLN A 130 4.19 14.97 -24.30
N GLY A 131 2.85 15.03 -24.30
CA GLY A 131 2.03 14.54 -25.42
C GLY A 131 1.84 13.03 -25.48
N MET A 132 2.38 12.27 -24.50
CA MET A 132 2.13 10.84 -24.37
C MET A 132 0.75 10.59 -23.74
N SER A 133 0.12 9.46 -24.07
CA SER A 133 -1.09 9.03 -23.37
C SER A 133 -0.75 8.48 -21.98
N TYR A 134 -1.70 8.55 -21.06
CA TYR A 134 -1.54 7.96 -19.71
C TYR A 134 -1.28 6.45 -19.78
N TYR A 135 -1.99 5.77 -20.70
CA TYR A 135 -1.82 4.34 -20.96
C TYR A 135 -0.39 4.03 -21.39
N TYR A 136 0.13 4.75 -22.39
CA TYR A 136 1.49 4.57 -22.90
C TYR A 136 2.54 4.74 -21.80
N VAL A 137 2.40 5.75 -20.93
CA VAL A 137 3.33 5.98 -19.80
C VAL A 137 3.39 4.76 -18.87
N VAL A 138 2.24 4.12 -18.61
CA VAL A 138 2.20 2.95 -17.72
C VAL A 138 2.71 1.68 -18.40
N THR A 139 2.28 1.42 -19.66
CA THR A 139 2.43 0.10 -20.26
C THR A 139 3.66 -0.05 -21.15
N GLU A 140 4.11 1.03 -21.80
CA GLU A 140 5.11 0.95 -22.87
C GLU A 140 6.36 1.77 -22.61
N SER A 141 6.27 2.83 -21.82
CA SER A 141 7.42 3.69 -21.55
C SER A 141 8.53 2.99 -20.76
N SER A 142 9.76 3.49 -20.88
CA SER A 142 10.92 2.97 -20.15
C SER A 142 10.84 3.19 -18.63
N VAL A 143 9.99 4.11 -18.17
CA VAL A 143 9.73 4.36 -16.74
C VAL A 143 8.52 3.59 -16.23
N GLY A 144 7.71 3.03 -17.13
CA GLY A 144 6.58 2.14 -16.85
C GLY A 144 6.93 0.67 -17.08
N PHE A 145 5.91 -0.14 -17.33
CA PHE A 145 6.05 -1.58 -17.56
C PHE A 145 6.65 -1.92 -18.94
N GLY A 146 6.88 -0.93 -19.78
CA GLY A 146 7.76 -1.01 -20.92
C GLY A 146 9.18 -1.46 -20.59
N SER A 147 9.65 -1.32 -19.35
CA SER A 147 10.92 -1.82 -18.85
C SER A 147 10.72 -3.10 -18.02
N PRO A 148 11.36 -4.25 -18.38
CA PRO A 148 11.32 -5.46 -17.55
C PRO A 148 11.88 -5.24 -16.13
N ALA A 149 12.87 -4.37 -15.99
CA ALA A 149 13.46 -4.05 -14.69
C ALA A 149 12.44 -3.33 -13.78
N VAL A 150 11.67 -2.38 -14.33
CA VAL A 150 10.58 -1.72 -13.61
C VAL A 150 9.50 -2.72 -13.24
N SER A 151 9.10 -3.59 -14.16
CA SER A 151 8.10 -4.64 -13.92
C SER A 151 8.51 -5.57 -12.78
N ILE A 152 9.76 -6.05 -12.76
CA ILE A 152 10.32 -6.89 -11.69
C ILE A 152 10.31 -6.13 -10.36
N PHE A 153 10.76 -4.86 -10.34
CA PHE A 153 10.76 -4.02 -9.15
C PHE A 153 9.33 -3.89 -8.57
N TYR A 154 8.33 -3.63 -9.42
CA TYR A 154 6.92 -3.52 -9.00
C TYR A 154 6.37 -4.84 -8.46
N ILE A 155 6.65 -5.97 -9.10
CA ILE A 155 6.22 -7.29 -8.62
C ILE A 155 6.76 -7.55 -7.21
N ILE A 156 8.06 -7.32 -6.98
CA ILE A 156 8.69 -7.52 -5.68
C ILE A 156 8.09 -6.57 -4.63
N ALA A 157 7.96 -5.29 -4.97
CA ALA A 157 7.44 -4.28 -4.06
C ALA A 157 5.98 -4.56 -3.67
N ILE A 158 5.14 -4.98 -4.62
CA ILE A 158 3.72 -5.31 -4.37
C ILE A 158 3.61 -6.60 -3.55
N ALA A 159 4.47 -7.61 -3.76
CA ALA A 159 4.49 -8.80 -2.92
C ALA A 159 4.86 -8.46 -1.46
N LEU A 160 5.83 -7.57 -1.25
CA LEU A 160 6.19 -7.07 0.08
C LEU A 160 5.08 -6.19 0.69
N LEU A 161 4.36 -5.41 -0.13
CA LEU A 161 3.17 -4.69 0.30
C LEU A 161 2.08 -5.64 0.79
N GLY A 162 1.81 -6.75 0.08
CA GLY A 162 0.85 -7.78 0.53
C GLY A 162 1.22 -8.35 1.90
N TYR A 163 2.51 -8.62 2.12
CA TYR A 163 3.01 -9.08 3.41
C TYR A 163 2.88 -8.00 4.51
N HIS A 164 3.14 -6.74 4.18
CA HIS A 164 2.96 -5.60 5.07
C HIS A 164 1.48 -5.41 5.43
N LEU A 165 0.57 -5.49 4.47
CA LEU A 165 -0.87 -5.43 4.68
C LEU A 165 -1.38 -6.56 5.58
N LYS A 166 -0.89 -7.80 5.40
CA LYS A 166 -1.24 -8.94 6.24
C LYS A 166 -0.95 -8.65 7.71
N HIS A 167 0.26 -8.16 8.00
CA HIS A 167 0.62 -7.78 9.36
C HIS A 167 -0.21 -6.60 9.86
N GLY A 168 -0.33 -5.53 9.06
CA GLY A 168 -1.00 -4.29 9.44
C GLY A 168 -2.48 -4.50 9.76
N ILE A 169 -3.21 -5.22 8.91
CA ILE A 169 -4.64 -5.48 9.11
C ILE A 169 -4.87 -6.40 10.31
N THR A 170 -4.07 -7.46 10.48
CA THR A 170 -4.15 -8.31 11.67
C THR A 170 -3.92 -7.51 12.96
N SER A 171 -2.90 -6.66 12.99
CA SER A 171 -2.60 -5.77 14.12
C SER A 171 -3.69 -4.74 14.38
N ALA A 172 -4.30 -4.20 13.32
CA ALA A 172 -5.44 -3.28 13.44
C ALA A 172 -6.65 -3.94 14.08
N GLY A 173 -6.97 -5.18 13.69
CA GLY A 173 -8.06 -5.96 14.31
C GLY A 173 -7.86 -6.18 15.82
N GLN A 174 -6.61 -6.43 16.23
CA GLN A 174 -6.26 -6.52 17.67
C GLN A 174 -6.42 -5.16 18.38
N THR A 175 -5.89 -4.09 17.79
CA THR A 175 -5.93 -2.74 18.35
C THR A 175 -7.37 -2.22 18.49
N LEU A 176 -8.25 -2.56 17.58
CA LEU A 176 -9.66 -2.15 17.56
C LEU A 176 -10.56 -3.11 18.35
N GLY A 177 -10.01 -4.16 18.98
CA GLY A 177 -10.76 -5.10 19.79
C GLY A 177 -11.70 -6.02 19.02
N ILE A 178 -11.43 -6.29 17.75
CA ILE A 178 -12.24 -7.20 16.91
C ILE A 178 -11.87 -8.67 17.18
N VAL A 179 -10.57 -8.91 17.42
CA VAL A 179 -10.04 -10.25 17.76
C VAL A 179 -10.61 -10.70 19.10
N GLY A 180 -11.07 -11.95 19.17
CA GLY A 180 -11.77 -12.53 20.33
C GLY A 180 -13.28 -12.25 20.37
N THR A 181 -13.85 -11.56 19.39
CA THR A 181 -15.28 -11.33 19.25
C THR A 181 -15.92 -12.28 18.24
N LYS A 182 -17.25 -12.32 18.21
CA LYS A 182 -18.02 -13.06 17.17
C LYS A 182 -17.73 -12.60 15.74
N TYR A 183 -17.16 -11.44 15.56
CA TYR A 183 -16.84 -10.84 14.25
C TYR A 183 -15.45 -11.22 13.73
N GLU A 184 -14.61 -11.86 14.53
CA GLU A 184 -13.23 -12.19 14.16
C GLU A 184 -13.14 -13.01 12.86
N LYS A 185 -13.99 -14.03 12.69
CA LYS A 185 -14.00 -14.87 11.49
C LYS A 185 -14.32 -14.06 10.23
N ILE A 186 -15.32 -13.17 10.30
CA ILE A 186 -15.70 -12.29 9.18
C ILE A 186 -14.55 -11.33 8.87
N TYR A 187 -13.96 -10.72 9.90
CA TYR A 187 -12.82 -9.81 9.75
C TYR A 187 -11.64 -10.50 9.07
N ASN A 188 -11.28 -11.71 9.50
CA ASN A 188 -10.17 -12.46 8.92
C ASN A 188 -10.42 -12.84 7.45
N ASN A 189 -11.64 -13.21 7.10
CA ASN A 189 -12.01 -13.51 5.71
C ASN A 189 -11.95 -12.25 4.83
N LEU A 190 -12.50 -11.12 5.29
CA LEU A 190 -12.46 -9.86 4.57
C LEU A 190 -11.02 -9.32 4.47
N SER A 191 -10.21 -9.50 5.50
CA SER A 191 -8.81 -9.08 5.48
C SER A 191 -7.99 -9.74 4.37
N ALA A 192 -8.33 -11.00 4.00
CA ALA A 192 -7.67 -11.72 2.92
C ALA A 192 -7.85 -11.04 1.55
N ILE A 193 -8.95 -10.31 1.34
CA ILE A 193 -9.14 -9.50 0.13
C ILE A 193 -8.02 -8.47 0.01
N PHE A 194 -7.68 -7.80 1.10
CA PHE A 194 -6.72 -6.70 1.10
C PHE A 194 -5.25 -7.17 1.05
N TRP A 195 -4.89 -8.24 1.77
CA TRP A 195 -3.49 -8.65 1.82
C TRP A 195 -3.11 -9.68 0.75
N PHE A 196 -4.09 -10.33 0.12
CA PHE A 196 -3.83 -11.36 -0.90
C PHE A 196 -4.40 -10.97 -2.27
N TRP A 197 -5.73 -10.79 -2.38
CA TRP A 197 -6.38 -10.59 -3.68
C TRP A 197 -6.04 -9.23 -4.32
N ILE A 198 -6.00 -8.16 -3.56
CA ILE A 198 -5.65 -6.83 -4.09
C ILE A 198 -4.19 -6.80 -4.56
N PRO A 199 -3.17 -7.23 -3.78
CA PRO A 199 -1.81 -7.34 -4.29
C PRO A 199 -1.68 -8.26 -5.49
N LEU A 200 -2.38 -9.39 -5.52
CA LEU A 200 -2.39 -10.29 -6.68
C LEU A 200 -2.94 -9.58 -7.94
N GLY A 201 -4.03 -8.83 -7.80
CA GLY A 201 -4.57 -7.99 -8.88
C GLY A 201 -3.56 -6.95 -9.37
N PHE A 202 -2.83 -6.29 -8.47
CA PHE A 202 -1.76 -5.36 -8.89
C PHE A 202 -0.58 -6.06 -9.57
N ILE A 203 -0.16 -7.24 -9.10
CA ILE A 203 0.94 -8.03 -9.72
C ILE A 203 0.57 -8.44 -11.15
N SER A 204 -0.69 -8.71 -11.44
CA SER A 204 -1.12 -9.10 -12.79
C SER A 204 -0.80 -8.04 -13.85
N ILE A 205 -0.76 -6.76 -13.48
CA ILE A 205 -0.50 -5.64 -14.40
C ILE A 205 0.95 -5.67 -14.93
N PRO A 206 2.00 -5.58 -14.09
CA PRO A 206 3.37 -5.67 -14.58
C PRO A 206 3.72 -7.05 -15.18
N VAL A 207 3.05 -8.12 -14.78
CA VAL A 207 3.21 -9.44 -15.42
C VAL A 207 2.66 -9.39 -16.85
N TRP A 208 1.46 -8.85 -17.04
CA TRP A 208 0.83 -8.76 -18.35
C TRP A 208 1.60 -7.83 -19.28
N PHE A 209 1.76 -6.58 -18.93
CA PHE A 209 2.37 -5.56 -19.79
C PHE A 209 3.91 -5.67 -19.87
N GLY A 210 4.56 -6.13 -18.82
CA GLY A 210 6.01 -6.28 -18.77
C GLY A 210 6.55 -7.49 -19.49
N PHE A 211 5.76 -8.58 -19.57
CA PHE A 211 6.26 -9.87 -20.04
C PHE A 211 5.34 -10.55 -21.06
N LEU A 212 4.01 -10.61 -20.82
CA LEU A 212 3.14 -11.44 -21.65
C LEU A 212 2.78 -10.76 -22.98
N VAL A 213 2.42 -9.49 -23.00
CA VAL A 213 2.05 -8.76 -24.24
C VAL A 213 3.22 -8.66 -25.22
N ARG A 214 4.45 -8.75 -24.75
CA ARG A 214 5.66 -8.64 -25.59
C ARG A 214 6.06 -9.95 -26.27
N VAL A 215 5.49 -11.05 -25.85
CA VAL A 215 5.78 -12.39 -26.37
C VAL A 215 4.77 -12.76 -27.46
N ILE A 216 3.64 -12.05 -27.54
CA ILE A 216 2.57 -12.23 -28.52
C ILE A 216 2.78 -11.24 -29.67
#